data_2b357a0d757a0d6925733a84fac55490
#
_entry.id   2b357a0d757a0d6925733a84fac55490
#
_cell.length_a   1.000
_cell.length_b   1.000
_cell.length_c   1.000
_cell.angle_alpha   90.00
_cell.angle_beta   90.00
_cell.angle_gamma   90.00
#
_symmetry.space_group_name_H-M   'P 1'
#
loop_
_entity.id
_entity.type
_entity.pdbx_description
1 polymer ?
#
loop_
_entity_poly.entity_id
_entity_poly.type
_entity_poly.pdbx_seq_one_letter_code
_entity_poly.pdbx_strand_id
1 'polypeptide(L)'
;RLLVIEDNRDIAANLGDYLEDRGHTVDYAADGVTGLHLAVVNDFDAIVLDLNLPGIDGIEVCRKLRMEGRKQTPVLMLTARDSLESKLAGFDSGADDYLVKPFALQEVEARLQVLARRTKANTSRILVLADLEYNLDTLEVHRAGESVQLNPTALKILQALMESSPSVVTRTELETKVWGEELPDSDSLRVHIHGLRAAID
;
A
#
# COMPACT_ATOMS: atom_id res chain seq x y z
N ARG A 1 -4.33 12.34 4.51
CA ARG A 1 -3.71 13.50 3.86
C ARG A 1 -3.49 13.19 2.38
N LEU A 2 -3.94 14.07 1.49
CA LEU A 2 -3.87 13.90 0.04
C LEU A 2 -3.00 15.00 -0.57
N LEU A 3 -2.39 14.71 -1.73
CA LEU A 3 -1.73 15.72 -2.55
C LEU A 3 -2.44 15.80 -3.90
N VAL A 4 -2.82 17.01 -4.30
CA VAL A 4 -3.41 17.30 -5.62
C VAL A 4 -2.39 18.09 -6.43
N ILE A 5 -1.99 17.54 -7.58
CA ILE A 5 -1.05 18.16 -8.53
C ILE A 5 -1.83 18.43 -9.83
N GLU A 6 -2.28 19.66 -9.97
CA GLU A 6 -3.15 20.11 -11.06
C GLU A 6 -2.89 21.61 -11.32
N ASP A 7 -2.60 22.00 -12.56
CA ASP A 7 -2.30 23.38 -12.94
C ASP A 7 -3.56 24.23 -13.16
N ASN A 8 -4.69 23.58 -13.46
CA ASN A 8 -5.98 24.26 -13.56
C ASN A 8 -6.55 24.55 -12.18
N ARG A 9 -6.54 25.82 -11.80
CA ARG A 9 -6.99 26.29 -10.48
C ARG A 9 -8.44 25.94 -10.15
N ASP A 10 -9.33 25.95 -11.13
CA ASP A 10 -10.75 25.66 -10.90
C ASP A 10 -10.97 24.18 -10.62
N ILE A 11 -10.24 23.30 -11.33
CA ILE A 11 -10.27 21.85 -11.07
C ILE A 11 -9.66 21.56 -9.72
N ALA A 12 -8.48 22.13 -9.40
CA ALA A 12 -7.80 21.93 -8.13
C ALA A 12 -8.66 22.39 -6.96
N ALA A 13 -9.28 23.60 -7.04
CA ALA A 13 -10.13 24.13 -6.01
C ALA A 13 -11.40 23.28 -5.80
N ASN A 14 -12.13 22.96 -6.88
CA ASN A 14 -13.34 22.15 -6.79
C ASN A 14 -13.06 20.75 -6.21
N LEU A 15 -11.93 20.15 -6.59
CA LEU A 15 -11.51 18.84 -6.09
C LEU A 15 -11.12 18.93 -4.61
N GLY A 16 -10.38 19.96 -4.25
CA GLY A 16 -9.94 20.17 -2.88
C GLY A 16 -11.08 20.44 -1.92
N ASP A 17 -11.94 21.42 -2.24
CA ASP A 17 -13.11 21.75 -1.43
C ASP A 17 -13.97 20.49 -1.20
N TYR A 18 -14.20 19.70 -2.25
CA TYR A 18 -14.96 18.46 -2.17
C TYR A 18 -14.33 17.43 -1.24
N LEU A 19 -13.00 17.26 -1.28
CA LEU A 19 -12.29 16.30 -0.45
C LEU A 19 -12.16 16.80 1.00
N GLU A 20 -11.93 18.10 1.20
CA GLU A 20 -11.85 18.72 2.54
C GLU A 20 -13.19 18.65 3.27
N ASP A 21 -14.31 18.88 2.59
CA ASP A 21 -15.66 18.70 3.14
C ASP A 21 -15.93 17.26 3.65
N ARG A 22 -15.14 16.28 3.18
CA ARG A 22 -15.20 14.87 3.61
C ARG A 22 -14.15 14.50 4.64
N GLY A 23 -13.46 15.50 5.19
CA GLY A 23 -12.52 15.33 6.29
C GLY A 23 -11.11 14.94 5.85
N HIS A 24 -10.77 15.05 4.55
CA HIS A 24 -9.40 14.93 4.10
C HIS A 24 -8.62 16.22 4.32
N THR A 25 -7.33 16.11 4.57
CA THR A 25 -6.41 17.26 4.49
C THR A 25 -5.77 17.21 3.11
N VAL A 26 -5.84 18.33 2.36
CA VAL A 26 -5.36 18.40 0.97
C VAL A 26 -4.23 19.41 0.83
N ASP A 27 -3.10 18.98 0.29
CA ASP A 27 -2.02 19.85 -0.14
C ASP A 27 -2.04 20.00 -1.66
N TYR A 28 -1.56 21.13 -2.19
CA TYR A 28 -1.67 21.47 -3.60
C TYR A 28 -0.31 21.78 -4.23
N ALA A 29 -0.17 21.40 -5.50
CA ALA A 29 0.89 21.85 -6.37
C ALA A 29 0.34 22.17 -7.77
N ALA A 30 0.77 23.29 -8.36
CA ALA A 30 0.30 23.75 -9.67
C ALA A 30 1.25 23.32 -10.82
N ASP A 31 2.31 22.58 -10.53
CA ASP A 31 3.27 22.09 -11.52
C ASP A 31 3.91 20.78 -11.05
N GLY A 32 4.49 20.04 -12.01
CA GLY A 32 5.07 18.73 -11.72
C GLY A 32 6.31 18.77 -10.85
N VAL A 33 7.13 19.82 -10.90
CA VAL A 33 8.38 19.94 -10.13
C VAL A 33 8.05 20.15 -8.63
N THR A 34 7.15 21.09 -8.35
CA THR A 34 6.67 21.37 -6.98
C THR A 34 5.93 20.14 -6.43
N GLY A 35 5.07 19.49 -7.25
CA GLY A 35 4.35 18.29 -6.88
C GLY A 35 5.28 17.13 -6.51
N LEU A 36 6.30 16.87 -7.34
CA LEU A 36 7.30 15.84 -7.06
C LEU A 36 8.06 16.13 -5.76
N HIS A 37 8.48 17.37 -5.56
CA HIS A 37 9.18 17.77 -4.33
C HIS A 37 8.32 17.49 -3.09
N LEU A 38 7.06 17.94 -3.09
CA LEU A 38 6.15 17.71 -1.97
C LEU A 38 5.91 16.22 -1.72
N ALA A 39 5.73 15.44 -2.79
CA ALA A 39 5.50 13.99 -2.71
C ALA A 39 6.70 13.21 -2.14
N VAL A 40 7.92 13.69 -2.37
CA VAL A 40 9.15 13.05 -1.85
C VAL A 40 9.39 13.41 -0.39
N VAL A 41 9.22 14.70 0.00
CA VAL A 41 9.58 15.17 1.35
C VAL A 41 8.47 14.94 2.39
N ASN A 42 7.24 14.69 1.96
CA ASN A 42 6.11 14.43 2.86
C ASN A 42 5.53 13.03 2.63
N ASP A 43 4.72 12.59 3.60
CA ASP A 43 3.93 11.37 3.48
C ASP A 43 2.47 11.71 3.20
N PHE A 44 1.94 11.11 2.12
CA PHE A 44 0.55 11.22 1.69
C PHE A 44 -0.07 9.84 1.61
N ASP A 45 -1.38 9.76 1.92
CA ASP A 45 -2.15 8.52 1.76
C ASP A 45 -2.44 8.20 0.29
N ALA A 46 -2.56 9.24 -0.57
CA ALA A 46 -2.67 9.15 -2.02
C ALA A 46 -2.37 10.49 -2.70
N ILE A 47 -2.05 10.42 -3.98
CA ILE A 47 -1.78 11.57 -4.86
C ILE A 47 -2.77 11.55 -6.00
N VAL A 48 -3.41 12.71 -6.27
CA VAL A 48 -4.14 12.97 -7.52
C VAL A 48 -3.21 13.78 -8.43
N LEU A 49 -2.95 13.28 -9.63
CA LEU A 49 -1.90 13.81 -10.50
C LEU A 49 -2.44 14.04 -11.91
N ASP A 50 -2.48 15.30 -12.34
CA ASP A 50 -2.75 15.58 -13.74
C ASP A 50 -1.59 15.14 -14.64
N LEU A 51 -1.95 14.61 -15.80
CA LEU A 51 -0.96 14.19 -16.79
C LEU A 51 -0.31 15.39 -17.47
N ASN A 52 -1.08 16.43 -17.79
CA ASN A 52 -0.65 17.58 -18.55
C ASN A 52 -0.22 18.74 -17.62
N LEU A 53 0.95 18.65 -17.03
CA LEU A 53 1.49 19.66 -16.13
C LEU A 53 2.58 20.51 -16.78
N PRO A 54 2.74 21.77 -16.39
CA PRO A 54 3.88 22.56 -16.80
C PRO A 54 5.18 22.06 -16.14
N GLY A 55 6.29 22.20 -16.88
CA GLY A 55 7.62 21.79 -16.45
C GLY A 55 7.91 20.32 -16.73
N ILE A 56 7.52 19.44 -15.83
CA ILE A 56 7.56 17.98 -16.05
C ILE A 56 6.14 17.43 -16.03
N ASP A 57 5.83 16.53 -16.98
CA ASP A 57 4.50 15.92 -17.08
C ASP A 57 4.22 14.91 -15.97
N GLY A 58 2.94 14.52 -15.83
CA GLY A 58 2.52 13.60 -14.77
C GLY A 58 3.15 12.21 -14.88
N ILE A 59 3.44 11.72 -16.09
CA ILE A 59 4.14 10.43 -16.30
C ILE A 59 5.54 10.50 -15.72
N GLU A 60 6.27 11.56 -16.03
CA GLU A 60 7.63 11.76 -15.53
C GLU A 60 7.66 12.01 -14.01
N VAL A 61 6.66 12.74 -13.46
CA VAL A 61 6.49 12.89 -12.00
C VAL A 61 6.33 11.52 -11.35
N CYS A 62 5.42 10.68 -11.86
CA CYS A 62 5.16 9.36 -11.31
C CYS A 62 6.41 8.47 -11.39
N ARG A 63 7.08 8.44 -12.55
CA ARG A 63 8.31 7.67 -12.76
C ARG A 63 9.42 8.07 -11.77
N LYS A 64 9.66 9.37 -11.61
CA LYS A 64 10.66 9.88 -10.66
C LYS A 64 10.29 9.59 -9.22
N LEU A 65 9.02 9.71 -8.85
CA LEU A 65 8.53 9.36 -7.52
C LEU A 65 8.85 7.90 -7.18
N ARG A 66 8.66 6.96 -8.12
CA ARG A 66 8.95 5.53 -7.94
C ARG A 66 10.45 5.24 -7.92
N MET A 67 11.20 5.73 -8.92
CA MET A 67 12.59 5.35 -9.14
C MET A 67 13.57 6.13 -8.26
N GLU A 68 13.40 7.45 -8.15
CA GLU A 68 14.31 8.34 -7.43
C GLU A 68 13.82 8.57 -5.98
N GLY A 69 12.52 8.85 -5.81
CA GLY A 69 11.92 9.07 -4.49
C GLY A 69 11.70 7.80 -3.68
N ARG A 70 11.70 6.62 -4.32
CA ARG A 70 11.38 5.31 -3.73
C ARG A 70 10.08 5.31 -2.94
N LYS A 71 9.11 6.16 -3.32
CA LYS A 71 7.81 6.29 -2.68
C LYS A 71 6.80 5.37 -3.36
N GLN A 72 6.05 4.62 -2.55
CA GLN A 72 4.96 3.74 -3.00
C GLN A 72 3.57 4.37 -2.76
N THR A 73 3.53 5.68 -2.48
CA THR A 73 2.27 6.42 -2.32
C THR A 73 1.39 6.22 -3.54
N PRO A 74 0.13 5.77 -3.39
CA PRO A 74 -0.78 5.54 -4.51
C PRO A 74 -0.99 6.81 -5.34
N VAL A 75 -0.99 6.63 -6.66
CA VAL A 75 -1.19 7.71 -7.62
C VAL A 75 -2.42 7.42 -8.47
N LEU A 76 -3.44 8.30 -8.37
CA LEU A 76 -4.56 8.39 -9.29
C LEU A 76 -4.22 9.44 -10.36
N MET A 77 -4.02 9.01 -11.59
CA MET A 77 -3.67 9.91 -12.68
C MET A 77 -4.91 10.43 -13.40
N LEU A 78 -5.00 11.75 -13.58
CA LEU A 78 -6.05 12.40 -14.36
C LEU A 78 -5.58 12.56 -15.81
N THR A 79 -6.42 12.20 -16.79
CA THR A 79 -6.03 12.20 -18.19
C THR A 79 -7.14 12.72 -19.11
N ALA A 80 -6.80 13.36 -20.25
CA ALA A 80 -7.75 13.69 -21.28
C ALA A 80 -8.13 12.45 -22.11
N ARG A 81 -9.32 12.49 -22.74
CA ARG A 81 -9.97 11.34 -23.42
C ARG A 81 -9.16 10.71 -24.57
N ASP A 82 -8.27 11.46 -25.22
CA ASP A 82 -7.60 11.07 -26.46
C ASP A 82 -6.26 10.35 -26.27
N SER A 83 -5.90 10.01 -25.04
CA SER A 83 -4.58 9.46 -24.71
C SER A 83 -4.60 7.96 -24.37
N LEU A 84 -5.17 7.12 -25.27
CA LEU A 84 -5.08 5.67 -25.10
C LEU A 84 -3.61 5.18 -25.12
N GLU A 85 -2.77 5.83 -25.94
CA GLU A 85 -1.32 5.62 -25.95
C GLU A 85 -0.66 6.10 -24.65
N SER A 86 -1.15 7.21 -24.06
CA SER A 86 -0.71 7.69 -22.76
C SER A 86 -1.12 6.76 -21.60
N LYS A 87 -2.24 6.02 -21.73
CA LYS A 87 -2.64 5.03 -20.73
C LYS A 87 -1.69 3.83 -20.69
N LEU A 88 -1.20 3.36 -21.83
CA LEU A 88 -0.24 2.27 -21.92
C LEU A 88 1.14 2.71 -21.38
N ALA A 89 1.61 3.89 -21.78
CA ALA A 89 2.84 4.49 -21.23
C ALA A 89 2.72 4.80 -19.73
N GLY A 90 1.51 5.11 -19.27
CA GLY A 90 1.23 5.40 -17.87
C GLY A 90 1.28 4.17 -16.95
N PHE A 91 0.87 2.98 -17.38
CA PHE A 91 1.04 1.75 -16.59
C PHE A 91 2.53 1.44 -16.36
N ASP A 92 3.38 1.68 -17.37
CA ASP A 92 4.83 1.55 -17.21
C ASP A 92 5.46 2.63 -16.31
N SER A 93 4.75 3.75 -16.06
CA SER A 93 5.22 4.82 -15.15
C SER A 93 5.03 4.52 -13.68
N GLY A 94 4.24 3.49 -13.34
CA GLY A 94 3.94 3.11 -11.96
C GLY A 94 2.74 3.84 -11.32
N ALA A 95 1.82 4.39 -12.12
CA ALA A 95 0.52 4.87 -11.63
C ALA A 95 -0.38 3.69 -11.23
N ASP A 96 -1.20 3.87 -10.20
CA ASP A 96 -2.03 2.80 -9.63
C ASP A 96 -3.44 2.76 -10.21
N ASP A 97 -3.96 3.91 -10.70
CA ASP A 97 -5.26 4.02 -11.37
C ASP A 97 -5.32 5.28 -12.25
N TYR A 98 -6.30 5.32 -13.18
CA TYR A 98 -6.51 6.40 -14.14
C TYR A 98 -7.95 6.84 -14.18
N LEU A 99 -8.17 8.16 -14.30
CA LEU A 99 -9.48 8.74 -14.45
C LEU A 99 -9.48 9.76 -15.59
N VAL A 100 -10.46 9.62 -16.49
CA VAL A 100 -10.59 10.48 -17.69
C VAL A 100 -11.35 11.75 -17.37
N LYS A 101 -10.82 12.91 -17.77
CA LYS A 101 -11.51 14.20 -17.74
C LYS A 101 -12.53 14.28 -18.89
N PRO A 102 -13.77 14.80 -18.66
CA PRO A 102 -14.31 15.28 -17.39
C PRO A 102 -14.77 14.11 -16.48
N PHE A 103 -14.64 14.28 -15.17
CA PHE A 103 -14.98 13.25 -14.16
C PHE A 103 -15.95 13.79 -13.10
N ALA A 104 -16.64 12.88 -12.44
CA ALA A 104 -17.42 13.21 -11.24
C ALA A 104 -16.51 13.19 -10.00
N LEU A 105 -16.65 14.16 -9.09
CA LEU A 105 -15.87 14.23 -7.84
C LEU A 105 -16.07 13.00 -6.96
N GLN A 106 -17.28 12.43 -6.97
CA GLN A 106 -17.60 11.17 -6.27
C GLN A 106 -16.78 9.99 -6.80
N GLU A 107 -16.46 9.96 -8.10
CA GLU A 107 -15.64 8.90 -8.69
C GLU A 107 -14.18 9.02 -8.24
N VAL A 108 -13.64 10.27 -8.18
CA VAL A 108 -12.31 10.51 -7.61
C VAL A 108 -12.21 9.98 -6.20
N GLU A 109 -13.16 10.34 -5.33
CA GLU A 109 -13.19 9.90 -3.95
C GLU A 109 -13.26 8.38 -3.81
N ALA A 110 -14.15 7.72 -4.57
CA ALA A 110 -14.31 6.28 -4.53
C ALA A 110 -13.00 5.56 -4.92
N ARG A 111 -12.30 6.05 -5.96
CA ARG A 111 -11.01 5.51 -6.39
C ARG A 111 -9.91 5.75 -5.36
N LEU A 112 -9.81 6.94 -4.79
CA LEU A 112 -8.86 7.27 -3.73
C LEU A 112 -9.06 6.38 -2.50
N GLN A 113 -10.31 6.10 -2.11
CA GLN A 113 -10.60 5.19 -1.01
C GLN A 113 -10.11 3.76 -1.29
N VAL A 114 -10.28 3.25 -2.51
CA VAL A 114 -9.78 1.92 -2.91
C VAL A 114 -8.26 1.89 -2.88
N LEU A 115 -7.60 2.92 -3.42
CA LEU A 115 -6.15 3.05 -3.45
C LEU A 115 -5.55 3.12 -2.04
N ALA A 116 -6.11 3.97 -1.18
CA ALA A 116 -5.67 4.11 0.21
C ALA A 116 -5.86 2.83 1.03
N ARG A 117 -6.91 2.03 0.75
CA ARG A 117 -7.09 0.71 1.37
C ARG A 117 -6.02 -0.27 0.94
N ARG A 118 -5.63 -0.29 -0.34
CA ARG A 118 -4.54 -1.15 -0.85
C ARG A 118 -3.22 -0.85 -0.17
N THR A 119 -2.91 0.44 0.04
CA THR A 119 -1.67 0.85 0.73
C THR A 119 -1.71 0.50 2.21
N LYS A 120 -2.84 0.72 2.89
CA LYS A 120 -3.01 0.29 4.29
C LYS A 120 -2.98 -1.24 4.41
N ALA A 121 -3.54 -1.98 3.45
CA ALA A 121 -3.42 -3.43 3.39
C ALA A 121 -1.96 -3.87 3.16
N ASN A 122 -1.21 -3.17 2.32
CA ASN A 122 0.22 -3.47 2.11
C ASN A 122 1.10 -3.07 3.29
N THR A 123 0.79 -1.97 4.00
CA THR A 123 1.48 -1.59 5.25
C THR A 123 1.03 -2.45 6.44
N SER A 124 -0.18 -3.02 6.39
CA SER A 124 -0.72 -3.90 7.43
C SER A 124 -0.42 -5.39 7.21
N ARG A 125 0.28 -5.77 6.14
CA ARG A 125 0.71 -7.16 5.92
C ARG A 125 2.07 -7.48 6.53
N ILE A 126 2.71 -6.53 7.22
CA ILE A 126 3.84 -6.79 8.09
C ILE A 126 3.31 -6.91 9.53
N LEU A 127 3.36 -8.11 10.06
CA LEU A 127 3.10 -8.35 11.47
C LEU A 127 4.38 -8.01 12.25
N VAL A 128 4.24 -7.18 13.29
CA VAL A 128 5.36 -6.78 14.16
C VAL A 128 5.01 -7.13 15.61
N LEU A 129 5.89 -7.88 16.27
CA LEU A 129 5.78 -8.22 17.69
C LEU A 129 7.16 -8.12 18.34
N ALA A 130 7.37 -7.07 19.11
CA ALA A 130 8.67 -6.69 19.65
C ALA A 130 9.71 -6.50 18.52
N ASP A 131 10.74 -7.32 18.46
CA ASP A 131 11.80 -7.32 17.43
C ASP A 131 11.60 -8.39 16.33
N LEU A 132 10.44 -9.05 16.32
CA LEU A 132 10.05 -10.01 15.30
C LEU A 132 9.13 -9.34 14.28
N GLU A 133 9.53 -9.38 13.00
CA GLU A 133 8.79 -8.85 11.86
C GLU A 133 8.49 -9.97 10.88
N TYR A 134 7.23 -10.08 10.43
CA TYR A 134 6.82 -11.05 9.43
C TYR A 134 6.06 -10.34 8.30
N ASN A 135 6.65 -10.29 7.12
CA ASN A 135 6.02 -9.77 5.91
C ASN A 135 5.17 -10.88 5.26
N LEU A 136 3.84 -10.72 5.29
CA LEU A 136 2.89 -11.71 4.77
C LEU A 136 2.85 -11.77 3.23
N ASP A 137 3.41 -10.77 2.54
CA ASP A 137 3.45 -10.73 1.08
C ASP A 137 4.69 -11.43 0.52
N THR A 138 5.86 -11.17 1.13
CA THR A 138 7.13 -11.79 0.72
C THR A 138 7.41 -13.10 1.46
N LEU A 139 6.65 -13.40 2.53
CA LEU A 139 6.86 -14.52 3.46
C LEU A 139 8.21 -14.48 4.17
N GLU A 140 8.83 -13.31 4.21
CA GLU A 140 10.10 -13.09 4.91
C GLU A 140 9.86 -12.79 6.38
N VAL A 141 10.65 -13.42 7.23
CA VAL A 141 10.64 -13.21 8.67
C VAL A 141 12.00 -12.67 9.12
N HIS A 142 11.98 -11.63 9.94
CA HIS A 142 13.18 -11.06 10.54
C HIS A 142 13.04 -11.02 12.07
N ARG A 143 14.12 -11.34 12.77
CA ARG A 143 14.24 -11.21 14.22
C ARG A 143 15.43 -10.33 14.56
N ALA A 144 15.21 -9.21 15.23
CA ALA A 144 16.24 -8.21 15.53
C ALA A 144 17.03 -7.75 14.28
N GLY A 145 16.36 -7.70 13.10
CA GLY A 145 16.96 -7.35 11.80
C GLY A 145 17.63 -8.50 11.04
N GLU A 146 17.78 -9.67 11.67
CA GLU A 146 18.36 -10.88 11.03
C GLU A 146 17.27 -11.72 10.35
N SER A 147 17.53 -12.23 9.13
CA SER A 147 16.58 -13.05 8.39
C SER A 147 16.46 -14.44 9.01
N VAL A 148 15.22 -14.87 9.25
CA VAL A 148 14.89 -16.20 9.80
C VAL A 148 14.23 -17.06 8.73
N GLN A 149 14.82 -18.23 8.43
CA GLN A 149 14.28 -19.17 7.45
C GLN A 149 13.28 -20.13 8.13
N LEU A 150 12.03 -20.08 7.68
CA LEU A 150 10.95 -20.94 8.18
C LEU A 150 10.32 -21.75 7.06
N ASN A 151 9.89 -22.97 7.36
CA ASN A 151 9.10 -23.75 6.41
C ASN A 151 7.63 -23.24 6.32
N PRO A 152 6.88 -23.60 5.27
CA PRO A 152 5.52 -23.08 5.06
C PRO A 152 4.56 -23.30 6.22
N THR A 153 4.66 -24.43 6.93
CA THR A 153 3.80 -24.72 8.09
C THR A 153 4.17 -23.84 9.29
N ALA A 154 5.48 -23.65 9.54
CA ALA A 154 5.94 -22.74 10.61
C ALA A 154 5.54 -21.29 10.34
N LEU A 155 5.54 -20.83 9.07
CA LEU A 155 5.05 -19.51 8.67
C LEU A 155 3.55 -19.33 8.99
N LYS A 156 2.71 -20.33 8.67
CA LYS A 156 1.27 -20.31 9.02
C LYS A 156 1.04 -20.26 10.53
N ILE A 157 1.81 -21.04 11.29
CA ILE A 157 1.73 -21.06 12.76
C ILE A 157 2.15 -19.69 13.30
N LEU A 158 3.26 -19.13 12.83
CA LEU A 158 3.74 -17.81 13.24
C LEU A 158 2.71 -16.73 12.96
N GLN A 159 2.13 -16.70 11.75
CA GLN A 159 1.06 -15.77 11.38
C GLN A 159 -0.11 -15.86 12.36
N ALA A 160 -0.63 -17.07 12.60
CA ALA A 160 -1.78 -17.28 13.48
C ALA A 160 -1.52 -16.81 14.92
N LEU A 161 -0.30 -16.98 15.42
CA LEU A 161 0.10 -16.52 16.75
C LEU A 161 0.27 -15.00 16.80
N MET A 162 0.94 -14.39 15.82
CA MET A 162 1.16 -12.94 15.78
C MET A 162 -0.16 -12.16 15.60
N GLU A 163 -1.06 -12.64 14.72
CA GLU A 163 -2.39 -12.03 14.52
C GLU A 163 -3.27 -12.10 15.77
N SER A 164 -3.07 -13.11 16.61
CA SER A 164 -3.86 -13.30 17.83
C SER A 164 -3.26 -12.60 19.06
N SER A 165 -2.01 -12.14 18.97
CA SER A 165 -1.31 -11.48 20.10
C SER A 165 -2.06 -10.18 20.51
N PRO A 166 -2.20 -9.89 21.82
CA PRO A 166 -1.66 -10.61 23.00
C PRO A 166 -2.56 -11.76 23.53
N SER A 167 -3.61 -12.14 22.79
CA SER A 167 -4.53 -13.18 23.23
C SER A 167 -3.91 -14.58 23.18
N VAL A 168 -4.30 -15.44 24.10
CA VAL A 168 -3.88 -16.84 24.12
C VAL A 168 -4.64 -17.61 23.03
N VAL A 169 -3.91 -18.38 22.21
CA VAL A 169 -4.50 -19.27 21.21
C VAL A 169 -4.44 -20.69 21.73
N THR A 170 -5.60 -21.36 21.76
CA THR A 170 -5.66 -22.78 22.17
C THR A 170 -5.08 -23.67 21.08
N ARG A 171 -4.68 -24.90 21.48
CA ARG A 171 -4.17 -25.90 20.53
C ARG A 171 -5.15 -26.17 19.40
N THR A 172 -6.42 -26.37 19.72
CA THR A 172 -7.47 -26.66 18.73
C THR A 172 -7.68 -25.51 17.75
N GLU A 173 -7.72 -24.27 18.23
CA GLU A 173 -7.81 -23.09 17.37
C GLU A 173 -6.62 -22.97 16.43
N LEU A 174 -5.41 -23.22 16.92
CA LEU A 174 -4.21 -23.15 16.11
C LEU A 174 -4.19 -24.25 15.05
N GLU A 175 -4.53 -25.50 15.41
CA GLU A 175 -4.65 -26.61 14.48
C GLU A 175 -5.67 -26.32 13.39
N THR A 176 -6.86 -25.82 13.74
CA THR A 176 -7.90 -25.44 12.77
C THR A 176 -7.43 -24.31 11.84
N LYS A 177 -6.76 -23.27 12.35
CA LYS A 177 -6.25 -22.16 11.53
C LYS A 177 -5.16 -22.61 10.54
N VAL A 178 -4.30 -23.56 10.91
CA VAL A 178 -3.15 -23.98 10.12
C VAL A 178 -3.51 -25.06 9.10
N TRP A 179 -4.34 -26.04 9.47
CA TRP A 179 -4.66 -27.22 8.66
C TRP A 179 -6.13 -27.31 8.22
N GLY A 180 -7.02 -26.47 8.78
CA GLY A 180 -8.46 -26.53 8.46
C GLY A 180 -9.09 -27.81 9.01
N GLU A 181 -9.84 -28.52 8.14
CA GLU A 181 -10.52 -29.77 8.49
C GLU A 181 -9.59 -31.00 8.41
N GLU A 182 -8.48 -30.90 7.70
CA GLU A 182 -7.49 -31.97 7.55
C GLU A 182 -6.44 -31.91 8.67
N LEU A 183 -6.82 -32.32 9.88
CA LEU A 183 -5.94 -32.31 11.03
C LEU A 183 -4.80 -33.33 10.85
N PRO A 184 -3.53 -32.96 11.08
CA PRO A 184 -2.42 -33.88 11.03
C PRO A 184 -2.38 -34.78 12.27
N ASP A 185 -1.48 -35.77 12.26
CA ASP A 185 -1.23 -36.62 13.42
C ASP A 185 -0.94 -35.80 14.69
N SER A 186 -1.31 -36.34 15.85
CA SER A 186 -1.36 -35.65 17.16
C SER A 186 -0.05 -34.94 17.61
N ASP A 187 1.10 -35.31 17.05
CA ASP A 187 2.39 -34.72 17.42
C ASP A 187 2.92 -33.66 16.43
N SER A 188 2.29 -33.49 15.26
CA SER A 188 2.74 -32.56 14.21
C SER A 188 2.88 -31.11 14.70
N LEU A 189 1.86 -30.58 15.38
CA LEU A 189 1.90 -29.21 15.90
C LEU A 189 3.07 -29.02 16.88
N ARG A 190 3.31 -29.99 17.76
CA ARG A 190 4.40 -29.93 18.75
C ARG A 190 5.77 -29.85 18.10
N VAL A 191 5.99 -30.63 17.04
CA VAL A 191 7.24 -30.62 16.28
C VAL A 191 7.46 -29.26 15.62
N HIS A 192 6.42 -28.72 14.96
CA HIS A 192 6.50 -27.43 14.30
C HIS A 192 6.71 -26.27 15.29
N ILE A 193 6.03 -26.26 16.44
CA ILE A 193 6.25 -25.26 17.50
C ILE A 193 7.68 -25.35 18.06
N HIS A 194 8.21 -26.55 18.24
CA HIS A 194 9.60 -26.72 18.70
C HIS A 194 10.59 -26.13 17.66
N GLY A 195 10.40 -26.47 16.38
CA GLY A 195 11.23 -25.92 15.30
C GLY A 195 11.12 -24.39 15.16
N LEU A 196 9.89 -23.85 15.31
CA LEU A 196 9.67 -22.41 15.27
C LEU A 196 10.41 -21.71 16.43
N ARG A 197 10.29 -22.21 17.65
CA ARG A 197 11.02 -21.65 18.81
C ARG A 197 12.54 -21.69 18.58
N ALA A 198 13.08 -22.80 18.12
CA ALA A 198 14.51 -22.92 17.87
C ALA A 198 15.02 -21.95 16.78
N ALA A 199 14.13 -21.47 15.90
CA ALA A 199 14.48 -20.52 14.84
C ALA A 199 14.36 -19.05 15.27
N ILE A 200 13.48 -18.73 16.23
CA ILE A 200 13.20 -17.34 16.63
C ILE A 200 13.68 -16.97 18.05
N ASP A 201 14.05 -17.93 18.90
CA ASP A 201 14.63 -17.70 20.23
C ASP A 201 16.16 -17.56 20.14
#